data_a43384a334e971bd4d83ca6998296742
#
_entry.id   a43384a334e971bd4d83ca6998296742
#
_cell.length_a   1.000
_cell.length_b   1.000
_cell.length_c   1.000
_cell.angle_alpha   90.00
_cell.angle_beta   90.00
_cell.angle_gamma   90.00
#
_symmetry.space_group_name_H-M   'P 1'
#
loop_
_entity.id
_entity.type
_entity.pdbx_description
1 polymer ?
#
loop_
_entity_poly.entity_id
_entity_poly.type
_entity_poly.pdbx_seq_one_letter_code
_entity_poly.pdbx_strand_id
1 'polypeptide(L)'
;LLRWGYAGTRRHVRAILGSAVAFLAAVTYVYAPRGSIPSEGTYYSSCRGYDPIVGIEGAPTLGAALANPLRIPRLGWHTVGSTAELYACQWITPRTDDPNPYLEYAGELAAITGESSAALISLAVVEFAATLYRPGLPDDLVSFGFYWGAASLVGYPLITDIGGAAWLVVHVVLPLSLPAAFGANALYGIGRDARIDGDTASAAVSVAVAVLLVGSVLWSGYATSVAGPTDDDNPLVQYAQPSSDLRATLVETRELADRTDGTDVVVAGGNLTNPTSGGELDRRPNCADWFEITPLPWYFEAGGIEADCAPTGIAVDRALTDDPPVVVVTETEADLVERRIDDRYDRRTHRMRT
;
A
#
# COMPACT_ATOMS: atom_id res chain seq x y z
N LEU A 1 -4.70 -1.99 -34.72
CA LEU A 1 -4.82 -2.53 -33.35
C LEU A 1 -5.99 -3.51 -33.21
N LEU A 2 -7.24 -3.14 -33.53
CA LEU A 2 -8.41 -4.01 -33.36
C LEU A 2 -8.35 -5.32 -34.21
N ARG A 3 -7.87 -5.26 -35.45
CA ARG A 3 -7.68 -6.44 -36.30
C ARG A 3 -6.58 -7.37 -35.77
N TRP A 4 -5.51 -6.81 -35.22
CA TRP A 4 -4.40 -7.58 -34.65
C TRP A 4 -4.81 -8.24 -33.34
N GLY A 5 -5.54 -7.52 -32.49
CA GLY A 5 -6.11 -8.05 -31.26
C GLY A 5 -7.05 -9.23 -31.53
N TYR A 6 -7.92 -9.12 -32.50
CA TYR A 6 -8.87 -10.21 -32.87
C TYR A 6 -8.17 -11.47 -33.36
N ALA A 7 -7.20 -11.34 -34.26
CA ALA A 7 -6.43 -12.47 -34.80
C ALA A 7 -5.57 -13.14 -33.68
N GLY A 8 -4.93 -12.34 -32.85
CA GLY A 8 -4.16 -12.81 -31.70
C GLY A 8 -5.03 -13.56 -30.68
N THR A 9 -6.18 -13.00 -30.31
CA THR A 9 -7.13 -13.63 -29.38
C THR A 9 -7.60 -14.99 -29.89
N ARG A 10 -7.95 -15.10 -31.17
CA ARG A 10 -8.42 -16.34 -31.76
C ARG A 10 -7.35 -17.43 -31.78
N ARG A 11 -6.09 -17.07 -31.99
CA ARG A 11 -4.95 -18.00 -31.96
C ARG A 11 -4.68 -18.53 -30.55
N HIS A 12 -4.89 -17.70 -29.52
CA HIS A 12 -4.55 -18.00 -28.14
C HIS A 12 -5.77 -18.28 -27.24
N VAL A 13 -6.98 -18.45 -27.83
CA VAL A 13 -8.21 -18.64 -27.07
C VAL A 13 -8.13 -19.74 -26.01
N ARG A 14 -7.46 -20.86 -26.31
CA ARG A 14 -7.28 -21.95 -25.35
C ARG A 14 -6.41 -21.54 -24.16
N ALA A 15 -5.35 -20.79 -24.42
CA ALA A 15 -4.47 -20.27 -23.37
C ALA A 15 -5.20 -19.22 -22.51
N ILE A 16 -5.95 -18.32 -23.13
CA ILE A 16 -6.76 -17.30 -22.43
C ILE A 16 -7.81 -17.97 -21.53
N LEU A 17 -8.56 -18.94 -22.07
CA LEU A 17 -9.56 -19.68 -21.29
C LEU A 17 -8.91 -20.48 -20.16
N GLY A 18 -7.78 -21.16 -20.43
CA GLY A 18 -7.02 -21.88 -19.41
C GLY A 18 -6.53 -20.96 -18.30
N SER A 19 -6.01 -19.79 -18.64
CA SER A 19 -5.59 -18.77 -17.66
C SER A 19 -6.76 -18.23 -16.84
N ALA A 20 -7.90 -17.97 -17.47
CA ALA A 20 -9.09 -17.51 -16.78
C ALA A 20 -9.61 -18.58 -15.78
N VAL A 21 -9.65 -19.85 -16.19
CA VAL A 21 -10.04 -20.94 -15.29
C VAL A 21 -9.05 -21.09 -14.13
N ALA A 22 -7.74 -21.01 -14.39
CA ALA A 22 -6.72 -21.09 -13.36
C ALA A 22 -6.82 -19.91 -12.37
N PHE A 23 -7.08 -18.71 -12.87
CA PHE A 23 -7.30 -17.51 -12.05
C PHE A 23 -8.54 -17.68 -11.14
N LEU A 24 -9.68 -18.09 -11.71
CA LEU A 24 -10.91 -18.30 -10.93
C LEU A 24 -10.74 -19.44 -9.89
N ALA A 25 -10.01 -20.48 -10.24
CA ALA A 25 -9.68 -21.55 -9.29
C ALA A 25 -8.78 -21.06 -8.16
N ALA A 26 -7.78 -20.22 -8.45
CA ALA A 26 -6.92 -19.61 -7.46
C ALA A 26 -7.70 -18.67 -6.53
N VAL A 27 -8.55 -17.80 -7.08
CA VAL A 27 -9.45 -16.92 -6.29
C VAL A 27 -10.34 -17.76 -5.39
N THR A 28 -10.99 -18.79 -5.94
CA THR A 28 -11.84 -19.69 -5.15
C THR A 28 -11.05 -20.37 -4.04
N TYR A 29 -9.83 -20.86 -4.31
CA TYR A 29 -8.99 -21.50 -3.30
C TYR A 29 -8.57 -20.56 -2.18
N VAL A 30 -8.14 -19.34 -2.52
CA VAL A 30 -7.63 -18.35 -1.56
C VAL A 30 -8.75 -17.79 -0.68
N TYR A 31 -9.88 -17.41 -1.27
CA TYR A 31 -10.96 -16.71 -0.60
C TYR A 31 -12.12 -17.60 -0.14
N ALA A 32 -12.09 -18.91 -0.43
CA ALA A 32 -13.15 -19.83 0.02
C ALA A 32 -13.19 -19.92 1.54
N PRO A 33 -14.38 -19.95 2.14
CA PRO A 33 -14.55 -20.12 3.59
C PRO A 33 -13.98 -21.46 4.04
N ARG A 34 -13.10 -21.44 5.07
CA ARG A 34 -12.43 -22.63 5.62
C ARG A 34 -13.01 -23.11 6.95
N GLY A 35 -13.78 -22.27 7.63
CA GLY A 35 -14.43 -22.57 8.89
C GLY A 35 -15.84 -22.00 8.98
N SER A 36 -16.44 -22.04 10.16
CA SER A 36 -17.65 -21.28 10.45
C SER A 36 -17.31 -19.79 10.34
N ILE A 37 -18.03 -19.08 9.48
CA ILE A 37 -17.92 -17.63 9.39
C ILE A 37 -18.59 -17.08 10.65
N PRO A 38 -17.93 -16.21 11.43
CA PRO A 38 -18.59 -15.51 12.52
C PRO A 38 -19.83 -14.81 11.98
N SER A 39 -20.94 -14.94 12.66
CA SER A 39 -22.23 -14.35 12.27
C SER A 39 -22.25 -12.83 12.33
N GLU A 40 -21.22 -12.22 12.88
CA GLU A 40 -21.03 -10.79 13.01
C GLU A 40 -19.69 -10.40 12.35
N GLY A 41 -19.70 -10.37 11.01
CA GLY A 41 -18.52 -9.99 10.25
C GLY A 41 -18.34 -8.48 10.21
N THR A 42 -17.57 -7.96 11.12
CA THR A 42 -17.21 -6.53 11.23
C THR A 42 -16.19 -6.06 10.21
N TYR A 43 -15.77 -6.90 9.28
CA TYR A 43 -14.60 -6.60 8.44
C TYR A 43 -14.85 -5.60 7.31
N TYR A 44 -16.11 -5.30 6.92
CA TYR A 44 -16.41 -4.45 5.77
C TYR A 44 -17.67 -3.58 5.94
N SER A 45 -17.82 -2.98 7.10
CA SER A 45 -18.89 -2.00 7.36
C SER A 45 -18.75 -0.68 6.57
N SER A 46 -17.68 -0.54 5.78
CA SER A 46 -17.41 0.66 4.99
C SER A 46 -18.31 0.81 3.76
N CYS A 47 -18.98 -0.25 3.33
CA CYS A 47 -19.94 -0.16 2.24
C CYS A 47 -21.35 0.06 2.81
N ARG A 48 -21.79 1.30 2.88
CA ARG A 48 -23.12 1.65 3.36
C ARG A 48 -24.22 0.85 2.65
N GLY A 49 -25.03 0.12 3.43
CA GLY A 49 -26.16 -0.66 2.94
C GLY A 49 -25.79 -2.01 2.30
N TYR A 50 -24.54 -2.38 2.32
CA TYR A 50 -24.08 -3.69 1.89
C TYR A 50 -23.84 -4.60 3.11
N ASP A 51 -24.56 -5.69 3.18
CA ASP A 51 -24.28 -6.75 4.14
C ASP A 51 -23.36 -7.79 3.47
N PRO A 52 -22.04 -7.78 3.76
CA PRO A 52 -21.09 -8.67 3.13
C PRO A 52 -21.36 -10.16 3.42
N ILE A 53 -22.25 -10.44 4.36
CA ILE A 53 -22.60 -11.78 4.78
C ILE A 53 -23.67 -12.40 3.89
N VAL A 54 -24.50 -11.60 3.21
CA VAL A 54 -25.61 -12.09 2.38
C VAL A 54 -25.17 -13.03 1.26
N GLY A 55 -23.97 -12.82 0.70
CA GLY A 55 -23.41 -13.72 -0.33
C GLY A 55 -22.78 -15.01 0.22
N ILE A 56 -22.52 -15.07 1.52
CA ILE A 56 -21.77 -16.16 2.18
C ILE A 56 -22.69 -17.08 2.96
N GLU A 57 -23.88 -16.63 3.39
CA GLU A 57 -24.88 -17.48 4.02
C GLU A 57 -25.26 -18.64 3.10
N GLY A 58 -25.01 -19.86 3.61
CA GLY A 58 -25.27 -21.09 2.86
C GLY A 58 -24.22 -21.47 1.81
N ALA A 59 -23.11 -20.75 1.71
CA ALA A 59 -21.96 -21.20 0.90
C ALA A 59 -21.33 -22.45 1.53
N PRO A 60 -20.99 -23.49 0.75
CA PRO A 60 -20.23 -24.61 1.29
C PRO A 60 -18.82 -24.16 1.66
N THR A 61 -18.29 -24.67 2.77
CA THR A 61 -16.88 -24.48 3.09
C THR A 61 -15.96 -25.21 2.11
N LEU A 62 -14.71 -24.80 2.01
CA LEU A 62 -13.71 -25.48 1.17
C LEU A 62 -13.60 -26.96 1.54
N GLY A 63 -13.56 -27.30 2.82
CA GLY A 63 -13.52 -28.67 3.30
C GLY A 63 -14.75 -29.48 2.88
N ALA A 64 -15.95 -28.91 2.99
CA ALA A 64 -17.18 -29.55 2.56
C ALA A 64 -17.26 -29.75 1.03
N ALA A 65 -16.68 -28.85 0.25
CA ALA A 65 -16.61 -28.97 -1.20
C ALA A 65 -15.56 -30.00 -1.64
N LEU A 66 -14.44 -30.10 -0.94
CA LEU A 66 -13.44 -31.14 -1.20
C LEU A 66 -13.95 -32.54 -0.83
N ALA A 67 -14.75 -32.67 0.24
CA ALA A 67 -15.41 -33.92 0.61
C ALA A 67 -16.53 -34.32 -0.37
N ASN A 68 -17.18 -33.38 -1.03
CA ASN A 68 -18.20 -33.60 -2.03
C ASN A 68 -18.00 -32.70 -3.25
N PRO A 69 -17.33 -33.20 -4.32
CA PRO A 69 -16.98 -32.40 -5.50
C PRO A 69 -18.16 -31.74 -6.22
N LEU A 70 -19.37 -32.27 -6.06
CA LEU A 70 -20.59 -31.65 -6.63
C LEU A 70 -20.87 -30.23 -6.02
N ARG A 71 -20.27 -29.91 -4.91
CA ARG A 71 -20.39 -28.61 -4.27
C ARG A 71 -19.38 -27.57 -4.81
N ILE A 72 -18.35 -27.99 -5.55
CA ILE A 72 -17.30 -27.10 -6.07
C ILE A 72 -17.87 -25.98 -6.95
N PRO A 73 -18.79 -26.24 -7.90
CA PRO A 73 -19.36 -25.15 -8.71
C PRO A 73 -20.11 -24.11 -7.86
N ARG A 74 -20.83 -24.55 -6.83
CA ARG A 74 -21.54 -23.65 -5.91
C ARG A 74 -20.56 -22.86 -5.04
N LEU A 75 -19.51 -23.50 -4.53
CA LEU A 75 -18.44 -22.81 -3.82
C LEU A 75 -17.78 -21.72 -4.68
N GLY A 76 -17.38 -22.09 -5.92
CA GLY A 76 -16.78 -21.17 -6.88
C GLY A 76 -17.68 -19.96 -7.17
N TRP A 77 -18.95 -20.20 -7.45
CA TRP A 77 -19.91 -19.12 -7.70
C TRP A 77 -20.04 -18.16 -6.54
N HIS A 78 -20.24 -18.67 -5.32
CA HIS A 78 -20.34 -17.82 -4.13
C HIS A 78 -19.05 -17.07 -3.84
N THR A 79 -17.89 -17.75 -3.88
CA THR A 79 -16.61 -17.13 -3.58
C THR A 79 -16.25 -16.04 -4.60
N VAL A 80 -16.36 -16.34 -5.88
CA VAL A 80 -16.05 -15.38 -6.94
C VAL A 80 -17.03 -14.21 -6.92
N GLY A 81 -18.34 -14.50 -6.76
CA GLY A 81 -19.38 -13.48 -6.65
C GLY A 81 -19.12 -12.54 -5.49
N SER A 82 -18.97 -13.06 -4.26
CA SER A 82 -18.71 -12.24 -3.07
C SER A 82 -17.39 -11.46 -3.16
N THR A 83 -16.34 -12.06 -3.71
CA THR A 83 -15.06 -11.35 -3.93
C THR A 83 -15.22 -10.21 -4.92
N ALA A 84 -15.96 -10.43 -6.02
CA ALA A 84 -16.22 -9.38 -7.00
C ALA A 84 -17.08 -8.25 -6.44
N GLU A 85 -18.09 -8.58 -5.65
CA GLU A 85 -18.96 -7.61 -4.98
C GLU A 85 -18.20 -6.78 -3.95
N LEU A 86 -17.39 -7.43 -3.10
CA LEU A 86 -16.52 -6.74 -2.14
C LEU A 86 -15.53 -5.82 -2.84
N TYR A 87 -14.90 -6.31 -3.92
CA TYR A 87 -13.99 -5.50 -4.71
C TYR A 87 -14.68 -4.29 -5.35
N ALA A 88 -15.85 -4.51 -5.94
CA ALA A 88 -16.63 -3.43 -6.52
C ALA A 88 -17.05 -2.40 -5.47
N CYS A 89 -17.49 -2.87 -4.29
CA CYS A 89 -17.87 -2.01 -3.18
C CYS A 89 -16.70 -1.17 -2.68
N GLN A 90 -15.55 -1.78 -2.47
CA GLN A 90 -14.41 -1.11 -1.86
C GLN A 90 -13.66 -0.19 -2.83
N TRP A 91 -13.59 -0.58 -4.12
CA TRP A 91 -12.67 0.05 -5.07
C TRP A 91 -13.35 0.74 -6.26
N ILE A 92 -14.61 0.40 -6.56
CA ILE A 92 -15.31 0.91 -7.75
C ILE A 92 -16.49 1.78 -7.39
N THR A 93 -17.24 1.42 -6.33
CA THR A 93 -18.40 2.19 -5.91
C THR A 93 -17.92 3.42 -5.14
N PRO A 94 -18.21 4.64 -5.61
CA PRO A 94 -17.83 5.85 -4.89
C PRO A 94 -18.39 5.83 -3.47
N ARG A 95 -17.55 6.11 -2.49
CA ARG A 95 -18.03 6.43 -1.15
C ARG A 95 -18.84 7.70 -1.24
N THR A 96 -20.09 7.65 -0.77
CA THR A 96 -21.02 8.80 -0.88
C THR A 96 -20.55 10.03 -0.11
N ASP A 97 -19.65 9.85 0.83
CA ASP A 97 -19.18 10.92 1.73
C ASP A 97 -17.81 11.48 1.32
N ASP A 98 -17.07 10.78 0.44
CA ASP A 98 -15.76 11.23 -0.03
C ASP A 98 -15.54 10.74 -1.48
N PRO A 99 -15.87 11.59 -2.47
CA PRO A 99 -15.68 11.25 -3.86
C PRO A 99 -14.18 11.10 -4.13
N ASN A 100 -13.78 10.00 -4.80
CA ASN A 100 -12.40 9.76 -5.20
C ASN A 100 -11.86 10.98 -6.00
N PRO A 101 -10.88 11.72 -5.49
CA PRO A 101 -10.29 12.87 -6.18
C PRO A 101 -9.27 12.39 -7.22
N TYR A 102 -9.74 11.73 -8.27
CA TYR A 102 -8.92 11.07 -9.29
C TYR A 102 -7.74 11.90 -9.79
N LEU A 103 -7.97 13.18 -10.10
CA LEU A 103 -6.91 14.05 -10.65
C LEU A 103 -5.83 14.35 -9.60
N GLU A 104 -6.20 14.45 -8.36
CA GLU A 104 -5.27 14.63 -7.24
C GLU A 104 -4.41 13.38 -7.07
N TYR A 105 -5.03 12.21 -6.93
CA TYR A 105 -4.32 10.93 -6.79
C TYR A 105 -3.47 10.58 -8.02
N ALA A 106 -3.94 10.91 -9.23
CA ALA A 106 -3.15 10.73 -10.45
C ALA A 106 -1.95 11.68 -10.50
N GLY A 107 -2.13 12.92 -10.06
CA GLY A 107 -1.05 13.91 -9.93
C GLY A 107 0.01 13.48 -8.92
N GLU A 108 -0.41 13.03 -7.74
CA GLU A 108 0.48 12.51 -6.70
C GLU A 108 1.26 11.28 -7.17
N LEU A 109 0.58 10.27 -7.74
CA LEU A 109 1.25 9.08 -8.26
C LEU A 109 2.25 9.43 -9.38
N ALA A 110 1.90 10.37 -10.26
CA ALA A 110 2.79 10.82 -11.30
C ALA A 110 4.01 11.57 -10.74
N ALA A 111 3.82 12.43 -9.74
CA ALA A 111 4.90 13.15 -9.07
C ALA A 111 5.85 12.18 -8.36
N ILE A 112 5.32 11.30 -7.50
CA ILE A 112 6.10 10.29 -6.78
C ILE A 112 6.89 9.39 -7.76
N THR A 113 6.24 8.95 -8.84
CA THR A 113 6.88 8.14 -9.89
C THR A 113 7.98 8.91 -10.60
N GLY A 114 7.74 10.19 -10.92
CA GLY A 114 8.71 11.07 -11.56
C GLY A 114 9.93 11.36 -10.68
N GLU A 115 9.72 11.68 -9.42
CA GLU A 115 10.80 11.98 -8.47
C GLU A 115 11.66 10.75 -8.16
N SER A 116 11.04 9.59 -7.96
CA SER A 116 11.75 8.37 -7.60
C SER A 116 12.41 7.66 -8.78
N SER A 117 11.88 7.80 -10.00
CA SER A 117 12.23 6.92 -11.13
C SER A 117 12.43 7.65 -12.47
N ALA A 118 12.74 8.95 -12.46
CA ALA A 118 12.89 9.78 -13.66
C ALA A 118 13.82 9.19 -14.74
N ALA A 119 14.98 8.65 -14.34
CA ALA A 119 15.94 8.06 -15.26
C ALA A 119 15.36 6.84 -15.99
N LEU A 120 14.67 5.96 -15.24
CA LEU A 120 14.04 4.76 -15.77
C LEU A 120 12.90 5.12 -16.74
N ILE A 121 12.05 6.06 -16.35
CA ILE A 121 10.93 6.55 -17.19
C ILE A 121 11.47 7.15 -18.47
N SER A 122 12.50 8.00 -18.39
CA SER A 122 13.11 8.64 -19.55
C SER A 122 13.63 7.62 -20.56
N LEU A 123 14.35 6.60 -20.09
CA LEU A 123 14.82 5.50 -20.94
C LEU A 123 13.67 4.72 -21.56
N ALA A 124 12.64 4.40 -20.76
CA ALA A 124 11.47 3.66 -21.24
C ALA A 124 10.71 4.42 -22.33
N VAL A 125 10.49 5.73 -22.14
CA VAL A 125 9.80 6.59 -23.11
C VAL A 125 10.60 6.73 -24.39
N VAL A 126 11.90 6.98 -24.28
CA VAL A 126 12.79 7.14 -25.44
C VAL A 126 12.86 5.85 -26.26
N GLU A 127 13.02 4.71 -25.62
CA GLU A 127 13.08 3.42 -26.32
C GLU A 127 11.73 3.06 -26.95
N PHE A 128 10.62 3.24 -26.23
CA PHE A 128 9.30 3.04 -26.81
C PHE A 128 9.08 3.94 -28.03
N ALA A 129 9.41 5.22 -27.94
CA ALA A 129 9.35 6.13 -29.08
C ALA A 129 10.24 5.68 -30.24
N ALA A 130 11.46 5.22 -29.95
CA ALA A 130 12.37 4.71 -30.97
C ALA A 130 11.80 3.47 -31.70
N THR A 131 11.10 2.57 -30.99
CA THR A 131 10.47 1.38 -31.63
C THR A 131 9.38 1.75 -32.63
N LEU A 132 8.71 2.90 -32.46
CA LEU A 132 7.69 3.37 -33.39
C LEU A 132 8.27 3.80 -34.75
N TYR A 133 9.55 4.19 -34.78
CA TYR A 133 10.22 4.73 -35.97
C TYR A 133 11.25 3.77 -36.59
N ARG A 134 11.61 2.69 -35.90
CA ARG A 134 12.56 1.69 -36.43
C ARG A 134 11.82 0.60 -37.21
N PRO A 135 12.00 0.47 -38.53
CA PRO A 135 11.38 -0.58 -39.32
C PRO A 135 11.96 -1.95 -38.92
N GLY A 136 11.09 -2.89 -38.56
CA GLY A 136 11.48 -4.28 -38.30
C GLY A 136 11.54 -4.68 -36.80
N LEU A 137 11.26 -3.74 -35.89
CA LEU A 137 11.15 -4.02 -34.45
C LEU A 137 9.83 -3.47 -33.89
N PRO A 138 8.71 -4.18 -33.95
CA PRO A 138 7.86 -4.11 -32.79
C PRO A 138 8.44 -5.13 -31.82
N ASP A 139 9.24 -4.66 -30.89
CA ASP A 139 9.51 -5.49 -29.74
C ASP A 139 8.21 -5.53 -28.94
N ASP A 140 7.46 -6.62 -29.11
CA ASP A 140 6.19 -6.82 -28.44
C ASP A 140 6.37 -6.69 -26.92
N LEU A 141 7.56 -7.01 -26.41
CA LEU A 141 7.88 -6.93 -24.99
C LEU A 141 8.06 -5.46 -24.53
N VAL A 142 8.76 -4.64 -25.33
CA VAL A 142 8.91 -3.20 -25.06
C VAL A 142 7.55 -2.52 -25.05
N SER A 143 6.75 -2.79 -26.08
CA SER A 143 5.39 -2.23 -26.19
C SER A 143 4.49 -2.69 -25.07
N PHE A 144 4.55 -3.97 -24.69
CA PHE A 144 3.77 -4.52 -23.59
C PHE A 144 4.15 -3.86 -22.25
N GLY A 145 5.45 -3.80 -21.93
CA GLY A 145 5.92 -3.15 -20.71
C GLY A 145 5.54 -1.68 -20.63
N PHE A 146 5.67 -0.96 -21.74
CA PHE A 146 5.28 0.46 -21.78
C PHE A 146 3.79 0.67 -21.58
N TYR A 147 2.94 -0.06 -22.31
CA TYR A 147 1.49 0.07 -22.16
C TYR A 147 0.99 -0.40 -20.80
N TRP A 148 1.61 -1.43 -20.22
CA TRP A 148 1.27 -1.86 -18.87
C TRP A 148 1.61 -0.77 -17.84
N GLY A 149 2.81 -0.20 -17.87
CA GLY A 149 3.18 0.89 -16.96
C GLY A 149 2.30 2.13 -17.11
N ALA A 150 2.02 2.53 -18.36
CA ALA A 150 1.13 3.65 -18.63
C ALA A 150 -0.32 3.38 -18.16
N ALA A 151 -0.83 2.17 -18.39
CA ALA A 151 -2.15 1.77 -17.91
C ALA A 151 -2.21 1.71 -16.38
N SER A 152 -1.13 1.33 -15.71
CA SER A 152 -1.03 1.34 -14.25
C SER A 152 -1.07 2.77 -13.70
N LEU A 153 -0.33 3.70 -14.31
CA LEU A 153 -0.32 5.11 -13.91
C LEU A 153 -1.73 5.75 -13.98
N VAL A 154 -2.51 5.36 -14.98
CA VAL A 154 -3.88 5.88 -15.19
C VAL A 154 -4.90 5.09 -14.37
N GLY A 155 -4.74 3.78 -14.25
CA GLY A 155 -5.74 2.88 -13.67
C GLY A 155 -5.74 2.84 -12.16
N TYR A 156 -4.58 2.84 -11.52
CA TYR A 156 -4.52 2.75 -10.05
C TYR A 156 -5.19 3.90 -9.32
N PRO A 157 -5.08 5.18 -9.76
CA PRO A 157 -5.81 6.27 -9.11
C PRO A 157 -7.33 6.13 -9.14
N LEU A 158 -7.89 5.33 -10.08
CA LEU A 158 -9.33 5.06 -10.14
C LEU A 158 -9.81 4.11 -9.04
N ILE A 159 -8.92 3.24 -8.56
CA ILE A 159 -9.27 2.14 -7.64
C ILE A 159 -8.63 2.29 -6.26
N THR A 160 -7.79 3.32 -6.03
CA THR A 160 -7.25 3.59 -4.69
C THR A 160 -8.20 4.49 -3.90
N ASP A 161 -8.26 4.27 -2.61
CA ASP A 161 -8.98 5.08 -1.64
C ASP A 161 -8.04 5.90 -0.74
N ILE A 162 -6.73 5.82 -1.00
CA ILE A 162 -5.70 6.47 -0.21
C ILE A 162 -4.85 7.35 -1.14
N GLY A 163 -4.80 8.66 -0.86
CA GLY A 163 -3.87 9.59 -1.49
C GLY A 163 -2.43 9.28 -1.09
N GLY A 164 -1.47 9.69 -1.93
CA GLY A 164 -0.05 9.49 -1.65
C GLY A 164 0.39 8.02 -1.55
N ALA A 165 -0.34 7.09 -2.19
CA ALA A 165 -0.10 5.65 -2.12
C ALA A 165 1.22 5.25 -2.82
N ALA A 166 2.37 5.56 -2.20
CA ALA A 166 3.70 5.39 -2.77
C ALA A 166 4.01 3.94 -3.23
N TRP A 167 3.41 2.93 -2.58
CA TRP A 167 3.57 1.52 -3.00
C TRP A 167 3.01 1.23 -4.39
N LEU A 168 2.10 2.05 -4.92
CA LEU A 168 1.56 1.89 -6.28
C LEU A 168 2.61 2.15 -7.35
N VAL A 169 3.66 2.90 -7.04
CA VAL A 169 4.79 3.18 -7.95
C VAL A 169 5.41 1.89 -8.50
N VAL A 170 5.46 0.82 -7.70
CA VAL A 170 6.01 -0.47 -8.16
C VAL A 170 5.26 -1.02 -9.39
N HIS A 171 3.95 -0.81 -9.46
CA HIS A 171 3.14 -1.27 -10.58
C HIS A 171 3.36 -0.46 -11.88
N VAL A 172 3.90 0.74 -11.75
CA VAL A 172 4.30 1.59 -12.89
C VAL A 172 5.74 1.29 -13.28
N VAL A 173 6.65 1.26 -12.31
CA VAL A 173 8.10 1.15 -12.53
C VAL A 173 8.52 -0.25 -12.97
N LEU A 174 7.93 -1.29 -12.39
CA LEU A 174 8.26 -2.67 -12.73
C LEU A 174 8.05 -2.97 -14.23
N PRO A 175 6.89 -2.73 -14.83
CA PRO A 175 6.73 -2.94 -16.27
C PRO A 175 7.56 -1.97 -17.13
N LEU A 176 7.74 -0.71 -16.71
CA LEU A 176 8.58 0.23 -17.43
C LEU A 176 10.08 -0.12 -17.38
N SER A 177 10.51 -0.96 -16.45
CA SER A 177 11.89 -1.44 -16.40
C SER A 177 12.28 -2.26 -17.65
N LEU A 178 11.32 -2.91 -18.30
CA LEU A 178 11.54 -3.66 -19.52
C LEU A 178 11.98 -2.72 -20.67
N PRO A 179 11.17 -1.74 -21.12
CA PRO A 179 11.62 -0.80 -22.16
C PRO A 179 12.86 -0.01 -21.72
N ALA A 180 13.00 0.34 -20.44
CA ALA A 180 14.18 1.04 -19.96
C ALA A 180 15.48 0.21 -20.13
N ALA A 181 15.43 -1.09 -19.91
CA ALA A 181 16.57 -1.99 -20.11
C ALA A 181 16.99 -2.05 -21.59
N PHE A 182 16.02 -2.07 -22.51
CA PHE A 182 16.29 -1.97 -23.95
C PHE A 182 16.89 -0.62 -24.32
N GLY A 183 16.39 0.48 -23.76
CA GLY A 183 16.94 1.82 -23.95
C GLY A 183 18.38 1.96 -23.44
N ALA A 184 18.68 1.37 -22.27
CA ALA A 184 20.04 1.32 -21.75
C ALA A 184 20.98 0.52 -22.66
N ASN A 185 20.52 -0.61 -23.18
CA ASN A 185 21.28 -1.41 -24.15
C ASN A 185 21.51 -0.66 -25.48
N ALA A 186 20.50 0.09 -25.95
CA ALA A 186 20.64 0.92 -27.14
C ALA A 186 21.67 2.05 -26.93
N LEU A 187 21.64 2.72 -25.78
CA LEU A 187 22.63 3.75 -25.42
C LEU A 187 24.05 3.17 -25.37
N TYR A 188 24.22 2.00 -24.78
CA TYR A 188 25.50 1.27 -24.77
C TYR A 188 25.98 0.96 -26.19
N GLY A 189 25.07 0.46 -27.05
CA GLY A 189 25.38 0.16 -28.45
C GLY A 189 25.86 1.40 -29.21
N ILE A 190 25.16 2.52 -29.09
CA ILE A 190 25.55 3.80 -29.70
C ILE A 190 26.96 4.23 -29.27
N GLY A 191 27.24 4.19 -27.97
CA GLY A 191 28.56 4.56 -27.46
C GLY A 191 29.68 3.62 -27.90
N ARG A 192 29.41 2.32 -27.97
CA ARG A 192 30.36 1.32 -28.44
C ARG A 192 30.69 1.50 -29.93
N ASP A 193 29.66 1.66 -30.74
CA ASP A 193 29.82 1.78 -32.20
C ASP A 193 30.52 3.10 -32.55
N ALA A 194 30.14 4.21 -31.92
CA ALA A 194 30.84 5.49 -32.05
C ALA A 194 32.33 5.38 -31.69
N ARG A 195 32.67 4.61 -30.65
CA ARG A 195 34.08 4.38 -30.30
C ARG A 195 34.83 3.57 -31.34
N ILE A 196 34.17 2.57 -31.95
CA ILE A 196 34.77 1.75 -33.02
C ILE A 196 35.00 2.59 -34.26
N ASP A 197 34.06 3.47 -34.61
CA ASP A 197 34.13 4.35 -35.78
C ASP A 197 35.05 5.56 -35.57
N GLY A 198 35.63 5.74 -34.38
CA GLY A 198 36.51 6.86 -34.03
C GLY A 198 35.74 8.19 -33.78
N ASP A 199 34.41 8.15 -33.67
CA ASP A 199 33.60 9.30 -33.28
C ASP A 199 33.66 9.52 -31.77
N THR A 200 34.69 10.24 -31.36
CA THR A 200 34.94 10.53 -29.93
C THR A 200 33.87 11.42 -29.31
N ALA A 201 33.20 12.26 -30.10
CA ALA A 201 32.15 13.16 -29.59
C ALA A 201 30.90 12.35 -29.20
N SER A 202 30.40 11.51 -30.10
CA SER A 202 29.23 10.65 -29.81
C SER A 202 29.52 9.64 -28.71
N ALA A 203 30.73 9.07 -28.65
CA ALA A 203 31.15 8.18 -27.58
C ALA A 203 31.17 8.92 -26.23
N ALA A 204 31.72 10.12 -26.16
CA ALA A 204 31.75 10.94 -24.94
C ALA A 204 30.34 11.33 -24.45
N VAL A 205 29.45 11.72 -25.37
CA VAL A 205 28.05 12.02 -25.05
C VAL A 205 27.33 10.81 -24.47
N SER A 206 27.51 9.62 -25.09
CA SER A 206 26.89 8.38 -24.61
C SER A 206 27.36 8.03 -23.18
N VAL A 207 28.66 8.19 -22.91
CA VAL A 207 29.22 7.98 -21.57
C VAL A 207 28.66 9.01 -20.58
N ALA A 208 28.61 10.28 -20.96
CA ALA A 208 28.07 11.33 -20.08
C ALA A 208 26.60 11.06 -19.72
N VAL A 209 25.78 10.70 -20.69
CA VAL A 209 24.37 10.33 -20.46
C VAL A 209 24.28 9.11 -19.54
N ALA A 210 25.09 8.06 -19.77
CA ALA A 210 25.09 6.88 -18.91
C ALA A 210 25.49 7.21 -17.46
N VAL A 211 26.51 8.06 -17.28
CA VAL A 211 26.93 8.52 -15.94
C VAL A 211 25.85 9.33 -15.25
N LEU A 212 25.15 10.21 -15.97
CA LEU A 212 24.05 11.00 -15.41
C LEU A 212 22.88 10.08 -15.00
N LEU A 213 22.52 9.11 -15.83
CA LEU A 213 21.44 8.16 -15.51
C LEU A 213 21.77 7.30 -14.28
N VAL A 214 22.96 6.71 -14.27
CA VAL A 214 23.42 5.92 -13.11
C VAL A 214 23.53 6.80 -11.86
N GLY A 215 24.11 7.99 -11.99
CA GLY A 215 24.22 8.96 -10.90
C GLY A 215 22.86 9.34 -10.33
N SER A 216 21.85 9.58 -11.17
CA SER A 216 20.49 9.91 -10.71
C SER A 216 19.82 8.75 -9.98
N VAL A 217 19.98 7.51 -10.45
CA VAL A 217 19.45 6.32 -9.77
C VAL A 217 20.11 6.12 -8.41
N LEU A 218 21.45 6.23 -8.36
CA LEU A 218 22.19 6.11 -7.09
C LEU A 218 21.83 7.22 -6.11
N TRP A 219 21.67 8.45 -6.61
CA TRP A 219 21.27 9.59 -5.78
C TRP A 219 19.85 9.43 -5.23
N SER A 220 18.90 9.09 -6.10
CA SER A 220 17.51 8.86 -5.66
C SER A 220 17.44 7.72 -4.63
N GLY A 221 18.09 6.59 -4.90
CA GLY A 221 18.14 5.48 -3.96
C GLY A 221 18.80 5.84 -2.63
N TYR A 222 19.89 6.61 -2.65
CA TYR A 222 20.55 7.08 -1.43
C TYR A 222 19.64 8.04 -0.65
N ALA A 223 19.08 9.04 -1.32
CA ALA A 223 18.23 10.05 -0.70
C ALA A 223 16.99 9.44 -0.01
N THR A 224 16.31 8.52 -0.71
CA THR A 224 15.05 7.92 -0.22
C THR A 224 15.25 6.75 0.75
N SER A 225 16.37 6.00 0.66
CA SER A 225 16.53 4.78 1.45
C SER A 225 17.56 4.88 2.57
N VAL A 226 18.45 5.90 2.52
CA VAL A 226 19.57 6.01 3.47
C VAL A 226 19.58 7.36 4.19
N ALA A 227 19.51 8.47 3.44
CA ALA A 227 19.65 9.81 4.03
C ALA A 227 18.39 10.22 4.80
N GLY A 228 17.20 9.98 4.23
CA GLY A 228 15.91 10.34 4.82
C GLY A 228 14.85 9.27 4.62
N PRO A 229 15.03 8.03 5.15
CA PRO A 229 14.10 6.94 4.87
C PRO A 229 12.68 7.16 5.44
N THR A 230 12.54 8.04 6.41
CA THR A 230 11.28 8.37 7.09
C THR A 230 11.02 9.87 7.15
N ASP A 231 11.73 10.66 6.33
CA ASP A 231 11.53 12.11 6.29
C ASP A 231 10.20 12.44 5.59
N ASP A 232 9.53 13.49 6.05
CA ASP A 232 8.25 13.94 5.51
C ASP A 232 8.33 14.33 4.01
N ASP A 233 9.50 14.74 3.55
CA ASP A 233 9.77 15.09 2.15
C ASP A 233 10.12 13.87 1.27
N ASN A 234 10.19 12.67 1.84
CA ASN A 234 10.50 11.46 1.07
C ASN A 234 9.26 10.95 0.33
N PRO A 235 9.23 11.00 -1.02
CA PRO A 235 8.05 10.64 -1.80
C PRO A 235 7.69 9.15 -1.69
N LEU A 236 8.58 8.30 -1.19
CA LEU A 236 8.36 6.86 -1.03
C LEU A 236 7.92 6.45 0.38
N VAL A 237 7.77 7.41 1.29
CA VAL A 237 7.23 7.12 2.62
C VAL A 237 5.79 6.63 2.47
N GLN A 238 5.52 5.50 3.07
CA GLN A 238 4.21 4.86 2.97
C GLN A 238 3.28 5.37 4.06
N TYR A 239 1.98 5.35 3.75
CA TYR A 239 0.92 5.56 4.72
C TYR A 239 1.16 4.74 5.99
N ALA A 240 0.94 5.36 7.14
CA ALA A 240 1.15 4.77 8.46
C ALA A 240 2.60 4.45 8.84
N GLN A 241 3.61 4.90 8.11
CA GLN A 241 4.96 4.92 8.63
C GLN A 241 5.08 5.97 9.75
N PRO A 242 5.81 5.65 10.84
CA PRO A 242 6.02 6.61 11.89
C PRO A 242 6.87 7.77 11.39
N SER A 243 6.51 8.98 11.79
CA SER A 243 7.36 10.13 11.57
C SER A 243 8.73 9.94 12.26
N SER A 244 9.79 10.48 11.68
CA SER A 244 11.17 10.33 12.20
C SER A 244 11.34 10.89 13.60
N ASP A 245 10.58 11.92 13.98
CA ASP A 245 10.60 12.55 15.30
C ASP A 245 9.98 11.69 16.40
N LEU A 246 9.06 10.79 16.05
CA LEU A 246 8.41 9.87 16.99
C LEU A 246 9.39 8.84 17.58
N ARG A 247 10.47 8.52 16.87
CA ARG A 247 11.41 7.46 17.26
C ARG A 247 12.03 7.68 18.64
N ALA A 248 12.43 8.90 18.95
CA ALA A 248 13.07 9.22 20.25
C ALA A 248 12.07 8.98 21.39
N THR A 249 10.81 9.40 21.22
CA THR A 249 9.74 9.23 22.19
C THR A 249 9.38 7.76 22.37
N LEU A 250 9.36 6.96 21.31
CA LEU A 250 9.11 5.51 21.40
C LEU A 250 10.23 4.77 22.16
N VAL A 251 11.48 5.15 21.96
CA VAL A 251 12.61 4.58 22.73
C VAL A 251 12.47 4.92 24.21
N GLU A 252 12.15 6.17 24.55
CA GLU A 252 11.94 6.61 25.93
C GLU A 252 10.72 5.94 26.55
N THR A 253 9.62 5.80 25.83
CA THR A 253 8.42 5.06 26.28
C THR A 253 8.77 3.62 26.67
N ARG A 254 9.59 2.94 25.88
CA ARG A 254 10.06 1.61 26.20
C ARG A 254 10.94 1.58 27.43
N GLU A 255 11.85 2.56 27.59
CA GLU A 255 12.71 2.65 28.79
C GLU A 255 11.89 2.94 30.06
N LEU A 256 10.78 3.67 29.93
CA LEU A 256 9.87 3.91 31.04
C LEU A 256 9.08 2.66 31.39
N ALA A 257 8.56 1.94 30.38
CA ALA A 257 7.85 0.67 30.55
C ALA A 257 8.71 -0.40 31.26
N ASP A 258 10.00 -0.51 30.89
CA ASP A 258 10.94 -1.43 31.57
C ASP A 258 11.15 -1.14 33.07
N ARG A 259 10.71 0.03 33.57
CA ARG A 259 10.90 0.49 34.98
C ARG A 259 9.61 0.53 35.77
N THR A 260 8.48 0.32 35.14
CA THR A 260 7.14 0.43 35.74
C THR A 260 6.49 -0.94 35.80
N ASP A 261 5.71 -1.18 36.85
CA ASP A 261 4.84 -2.36 36.91
C ASP A 261 3.40 -1.93 36.60
N GLY A 262 2.71 -2.64 35.73
CA GLY A 262 1.31 -2.37 35.36
C GLY A 262 1.18 -1.69 33.99
N THR A 263 0.15 -0.86 33.81
CA THR A 263 -0.12 -0.17 32.54
C THR A 263 0.95 0.88 32.24
N ASP A 264 1.67 0.69 31.15
CA ASP A 264 2.75 1.58 30.72
C ASP A 264 2.24 2.77 29.92
N VAL A 265 1.24 2.52 29.06
CA VAL A 265 0.68 3.54 28.16
C VAL A 265 -0.84 3.57 28.29
N VAL A 266 -1.39 4.75 28.51
CA VAL A 266 -2.83 4.99 28.43
C VAL A 266 -3.17 5.71 27.14
N VAL A 267 -3.98 5.09 26.27
CA VAL A 267 -4.53 5.73 25.06
C VAL A 267 -5.83 6.42 25.45
N ALA A 268 -5.81 7.73 25.46
CA ALA A 268 -6.91 8.56 25.95
C ALA A 268 -7.70 9.25 24.82
N GLY A 269 -9.01 9.39 25.05
CA GLY A 269 -9.91 10.10 24.14
C GLY A 269 -10.68 9.20 23.17
N GLY A 270 -11.84 9.69 22.73
CA GLY A 270 -12.75 8.98 21.83
C GLY A 270 -12.20 8.83 20.42
N ASN A 271 -11.34 9.74 19.99
CA ASN A 271 -10.75 9.70 18.64
C ASN A 271 -9.73 8.56 18.47
N LEU A 272 -9.04 8.17 19.53
CA LEU A 272 -8.04 7.08 19.47
C LEU A 272 -8.55 5.74 19.99
N THR A 273 -9.77 5.71 20.51
CA THR A 273 -10.33 4.51 21.16
C THR A 273 -11.64 4.09 20.50
N ASN A 274 -11.83 2.80 20.36
CA ASN A 274 -13.06 2.21 19.85
C ASN A 274 -13.56 1.12 20.80
N PRO A 275 -14.44 1.44 21.73
CA PRO A 275 -14.94 0.48 22.72
C PRO A 275 -15.75 -0.67 22.13
N THR A 276 -16.19 -0.56 20.86
CA THR A 276 -16.94 -1.61 20.16
C THR A 276 -16.06 -2.62 19.43
N SER A 277 -14.76 -2.35 19.28
CA SER A 277 -13.82 -3.27 18.64
C SER A 277 -13.33 -4.38 19.58
N GLY A 278 -13.76 -4.37 20.84
CA GLY A 278 -13.36 -5.37 21.83
C GLY A 278 -14.01 -6.72 21.60
N GLY A 279 -13.22 -7.69 21.16
CA GLY A 279 -13.56 -9.11 21.31
C GLY A 279 -13.27 -10.04 20.14
N GLU A 280 -13.11 -9.55 18.92
CA GLU A 280 -13.04 -10.44 17.75
C GLU A 280 -11.66 -10.61 17.14
N LEU A 281 -10.72 -9.73 17.47
CA LEU A 281 -9.36 -9.81 16.97
C LEU A 281 -8.40 -9.78 18.14
N ASP A 282 -7.46 -10.72 18.13
CA ASP A 282 -6.33 -10.77 19.06
C ASP A 282 -5.34 -9.62 18.78
N ARG A 283 -5.86 -8.39 18.80
CA ARG A 283 -5.13 -7.14 18.62
C ARG A 283 -5.00 -6.43 19.95
N ARG A 284 -3.81 -5.97 20.26
CA ARG A 284 -3.54 -5.25 21.51
C ARG A 284 -3.06 -3.82 21.19
N PRO A 285 -3.57 -2.82 21.90
CA PRO A 285 -4.76 -2.88 22.77
C PRO A 285 -6.04 -3.05 21.96
N ASN A 286 -6.89 -3.95 22.34
CA ASN A 286 -8.14 -4.27 21.63
C ASN A 286 -9.22 -3.18 21.73
N CYS A 287 -9.01 -2.21 22.60
CA CYS A 287 -9.90 -1.07 22.83
C CYS A 287 -9.53 0.17 22.00
N ALA A 288 -8.43 0.13 21.29
CA ALA A 288 -7.99 1.26 20.49
C ALA A 288 -8.58 1.22 19.06
N ASP A 289 -8.78 2.38 18.45
CA ASP A 289 -9.02 2.47 17.02
C ASP A 289 -7.70 2.27 16.28
N TRP A 290 -7.55 1.10 15.70
CA TRP A 290 -6.30 0.69 15.08
C TRP A 290 -5.88 1.56 13.90
N PHE A 291 -6.83 2.10 13.16
CA PHE A 291 -6.50 2.98 12.05
C PHE A 291 -5.97 4.31 12.55
N GLU A 292 -6.56 4.81 13.64
CA GLU A 292 -6.17 6.12 14.18
C GLU A 292 -4.84 6.07 14.95
N ILE A 293 -4.56 4.99 15.68
CA ILE A 293 -3.32 4.88 16.47
C ILE A 293 -2.16 4.18 15.76
N THR A 294 -2.35 3.66 14.54
CA THR A 294 -1.24 3.09 13.76
C THR A 294 -0.18 4.16 13.52
N PRO A 295 1.14 3.89 13.79
CA PRO A 295 1.77 2.58 13.97
C PRO A 295 2.02 2.14 15.41
N LEU A 296 1.55 2.87 16.42
CA LEU A 296 1.88 2.63 17.84
C LEU A 296 1.66 1.19 18.33
N PRO A 297 0.56 0.49 17.97
CA PRO A 297 0.31 -0.86 18.47
C PRO A 297 1.43 -1.84 18.14
N TRP A 298 2.05 -1.68 16.97
CA TRP A 298 3.19 -2.52 16.59
C TRP A 298 4.39 -2.29 17.51
N TYR A 299 4.65 -1.03 17.85
CA TYR A 299 5.76 -0.69 18.76
C TYR A 299 5.47 -1.13 20.20
N PHE A 300 4.23 -1.05 20.64
CA PHE A 300 3.83 -1.55 21.95
C PHE A 300 4.06 -3.07 22.07
N GLU A 301 3.56 -3.84 21.10
CA GLU A 301 3.76 -5.28 21.07
C GLU A 301 5.25 -5.66 20.94
N ALA A 302 5.99 -5.03 20.02
CA ALA A 302 7.43 -5.30 19.85
C ALA A 302 8.28 -4.87 21.05
N GLY A 303 7.84 -3.88 21.81
CA GLY A 303 8.50 -3.37 23.02
C GLY A 303 8.09 -4.08 24.30
N GLY A 304 7.07 -4.94 24.28
CA GLY A 304 6.48 -5.52 25.50
C GLY A 304 5.76 -4.49 26.37
N ILE A 305 5.27 -3.39 25.75
CA ILE A 305 4.61 -2.27 26.43
C ILE A 305 3.14 -2.61 26.68
N GLU A 306 2.70 -2.57 27.94
CA GLU A 306 1.31 -2.78 28.31
C GLU A 306 0.49 -1.49 28.11
N ALA A 307 -0.46 -1.52 27.17
CA ALA A 307 -1.30 -0.37 26.85
C ALA A 307 -2.77 -0.62 27.20
N ASP A 308 -3.42 0.38 27.77
CA ASP A 308 -4.86 0.38 28.08
C ASP A 308 -5.54 1.63 27.51
N CYS A 309 -6.89 1.67 27.46
CA CYS A 309 -7.67 2.72 26.86
C CYS A 309 -8.56 3.45 27.85
N ALA A 310 -8.62 4.77 27.67
CA ALA A 310 -9.46 5.66 28.48
C ALA A 310 -10.30 6.58 27.56
N PRO A 311 -11.44 6.11 27.02
CA PRO A 311 -12.22 6.84 26.02
C PRO A 311 -12.94 8.08 26.55
N THR A 312 -13.12 8.21 27.87
CA THR A 312 -13.85 9.30 28.50
C THR A 312 -13.08 9.90 29.65
N GLY A 313 -13.43 11.12 30.06
CA GLY A 313 -12.82 11.77 31.22
C GLY A 313 -12.86 10.94 32.51
N ILE A 314 -13.95 10.21 32.75
CA ILE A 314 -14.06 9.30 33.90
C ILE A 314 -13.10 8.11 33.77
N ALA A 315 -12.92 7.59 32.57
CA ALA A 315 -11.96 6.53 32.30
C ALA A 315 -10.52 7.02 32.47
N VAL A 316 -10.23 8.25 32.02
CA VAL A 316 -8.93 8.92 32.23
C VAL A 316 -8.64 9.11 33.72
N ASP A 317 -9.61 9.62 34.48
CA ASP A 317 -9.46 9.78 35.94
C ASP A 317 -9.09 8.45 36.63
N ARG A 318 -9.71 7.34 36.19
CA ARG A 318 -9.43 6.01 36.73
C ARG A 318 -8.05 5.51 36.30
N ALA A 319 -7.72 5.63 35.00
CA ALA A 319 -6.45 5.16 34.47
C ALA A 319 -5.24 5.91 35.07
N LEU A 320 -5.39 7.19 35.32
CA LEU A 320 -4.35 8.00 35.98
C LEU A 320 -4.13 7.67 37.46
N THR A 321 -5.04 6.91 38.10
CA THR A 321 -4.87 6.47 39.49
C THR A 321 -3.68 5.50 39.64
N ASP A 322 -3.37 4.77 38.57
CA ASP A 322 -2.26 3.80 38.54
C ASP A 322 -0.93 4.46 38.10
N ASP A 323 -0.92 5.78 37.94
CA ASP A 323 0.24 6.61 37.62
C ASP A 323 1.02 6.12 36.36
N PRO A 324 0.34 5.93 35.21
CA PRO A 324 0.98 5.41 34.00
C PRO A 324 2.07 6.38 33.51
N PRO A 325 3.25 5.89 33.11
CA PRO A 325 4.35 6.76 32.72
C PRO A 325 4.08 7.52 31.40
N VAL A 326 3.19 7.03 30.56
CA VAL A 326 2.88 7.68 29.27
C VAL A 326 1.38 7.73 29.02
N VAL A 327 0.90 8.89 28.56
CA VAL A 327 -0.48 9.08 28.10
C VAL A 327 -0.46 9.60 26.67
N VAL A 328 -1.14 8.91 25.77
CA VAL A 328 -1.29 9.29 24.36
C VAL A 328 -2.68 9.83 24.13
N VAL A 329 -2.78 11.03 23.56
CA VAL A 329 -4.06 11.70 23.26
C VAL A 329 -3.91 12.52 21.98
N THR A 330 -5.00 12.73 21.24
CA THR A 330 -4.98 13.67 20.11
C THR A 330 -4.86 15.12 20.60
N GLU A 331 -4.26 15.98 19.79
CA GLU A 331 -4.17 17.42 20.12
C GLU A 331 -5.55 18.04 20.36
N THR A 332 -6.57 17.61 19.62
CA THR A 332 -7.95 18.09 19.76
C THR A 332 -8.60 17.69 21.08
N GLU A 333 -8.13 16.61 21.71
CA GLU A 333 -8.62 16.11 23.01
C GLU A 333 -7.61 16.29 24.15
N ALA A 334 -6.52 17.03 23.93
CA ALA A 334 -5.46 17.25 24.93
C ALA A 334 -6.01 17.80 26.27
N ASP A 335 -6.98 18.70 26.22
CA ASP A 335 -7.69 19.22 27.39
C ASP A 335 -8.30 18.14 28.29
N LEU A 336 -8.61 16.97 27.74
CA LEU A 336 -9.15 15.84 28.48
C LEU A 336 -8.14 15.30 29.51
N VAL A 337 -6.86 15.34 29.14
CA VAL A 337 -5.74 14.84 29.95
C VAL A 337 -5.09 15.96 30.76
N GLU A 338 -4.78 17.10 30.12
CA GLU A 338 -4.04 18.22 30.72
C GLU A 338 -4.65 18.76 32.03
N ARG A 339 -5.97 18.71 32.15
CA ARG A 339 -6.66 19.15 33.38
C ARG A 339 -6.56 18.14 34.54
N ARG A 340 -6.00 16.97 34.30
CA ARG A 340 -5.99 15.82 35.20
C ARG A 340 -4.58 15.36 35.60
N ILE A 341 -3.60 15.69 34.77
CA ILE A 341 -2.18 15.40 35.04
C ILE A 341 -1.56 16.60 35.76
N ASP A 342 -0.48 16.34 36.46
CA ASP A 342 0.33 17.35 37.15
C ASP A 342 1.65 17.62 36.41
N ASP A 343 2.52 18.47 37.01
CA ASP A 343 3.80 18.88 36.45
C ASP A 343 4.83 17.76 36.28
N ARG A 344 4.48 16.50 36.62
CA ARG A 344 5.36 15.34 36.42
C ARG A 344 5.39 14.85 34.98
N TYR A 345 4.38 15.21 34.21
CA TYR A 345 4.29 14.85 32.79
C TYR A 345 4.87 15.95 31.92
N ASP A 346 5.73 15.54 30.96
CA ASP A 346 6.24 16.41 29.91
C ASP A 346 5.42 16.25 28.64
N ARG A 347 4.90 17.36 28.10
CA ARG A 347 4.09 17.34 26.89
C ARG A 347 4.97 17.37 25.66
N ARG A 348 4.75 16.40 24.76
CA ARG A 348 5.35 16.37 23.43
C ARG A 348 4.28 16.16 22.37
N THR A 349 4.41 16.89 21.27
CA THR A 349 3.50 16.76 20.14
C THR A 349 4.26 16.13 18.98
N HIS A 350 3.71 15.06 18.45
CA HIS A 350 4.28 14.33 17.32
C HIS A 350 3.24 14.10 16.24
N ARG A 351 3.67 14.12 14.99
CA ARG A 351 2.87 13.56 13.92
C ARG A 351 3.00 12.04 13.98
N MET A 352 1.90 11.32 14.08
CA MET A 352 1.93 9.86 14.15
C MET A 352 2.30 9.22 12.81
N ARG A 353 1.86 9.84 11.73
CA ARG A 353 2.03 9.35 10.35
C ARG A 353 2.53 10.49 9.47
N THR A 354 3.33 10.13 8.51
CA THR A 354 3.78 11.06 7.45
C THR A 354 2.70 11.24 6.40
#